data_b7c474de614bbfdd8c36b040671a362c
#
_entry.id   b7c474de614bbfdd8c36b040671a362c
#
_cell.length_a   1.000
_cell.length_b   1.000
_cell.length_c   1.000
_cell.angle_alpha   90.00
_cell.angle_beta   90.00
_cell.angle_gamma   90.00
#
_symmetry.space_group_name_H-M   'P 1'
#
loop_
_entity.id
_entity.type
_entity.pdbx_description
1 polymer ?
#
loop_
_entity_poly.entity_id
_entity_poly.type
_entity_poly.pdbx_seq_one_letter_code
_entity_poly.pdbx_strand_id
1 'polypeptide(L)'
;FPYTTLFRSMIHPGNETYRTINTLAVDVLDIKFYGRSAHASENADEALNALDAMISYFNGIAQLRQHIKKGQRVHGVILDGGKAANIIPDFTHARFYTRATSRKELDVLTEKVNQIARGAAIQTGCDFEFGPIQNGVNEFIKAPKLDDLFEKYATELGEEVIDDDFGYGSTDTGNVSHVVPTIHPHIKIGSRNLVGHTHRFREAAASLQGDQALIRGAKILALMGLELIENKPLLDEIIEEHTHIK
;
A
#
# COMPACT_ATOMS: atom_id res chain seq x y z
N PHE A 1 22.11 -18.20 7.35
CA PHE A 1 22.94 -17.22 8.08
C PHE A 1 22.15 -16.74 9.30
N PRO A 2 22.61 -17.05 10.53
CA PRO A 2 21.83 -16.71 11.76
C PRO A 2 21.72 -15.20 12.03
N TYR A 3 22.49 -14.36 11.35
CA TYR A 3 22.50 -12.90 11.54
C TYR A 3 21.64 -12.12 10.54
N THR A 4 21.00 -12.76 9.57
CA THR A 4 20.19 -12.06 8.53
C THR A 4 18.78 -11.69 8.99
N THR A 5 18.42 -12.00 10.22
CA THR A 5 17.06 -11.80 10.77
C THR A 5 16.97 -10.79 11.91
N LEU A 6 18.05 -10.03 12.20
CA LEU A 6 18.07 -9.17 13.39
C LEU A 6 17.42 -7.80 13.17
N PHE A 7 17.55 -7.23 11.99
CA PHE A 7 16.92 -5.96 11.58
C PHE A 7 16.90 -5.83 10.06
N ARG A 8 16.13 -4.88 9.54
CA ARG A 8 16.10 -4.49 8.13
C ARG A 8 16.07 -2.97 7.99
N SER A 9 16.63 -2.49 6.90
CA SER A 9 16.59 -1.08 6.54
C SER A 9 16.50 -0.89 5.04
N MET A 10 15.69 0.08 4.61
CA MET A 10 15.58 0.54 3.25
C MET A 10 15.45 2.05 3.26
N ILE A 11 16.16 2.77 2.39
CA ILE A 11 16.00 4.22 2.25
C ILE A 11 15.29 4.50 0.92
N HIS A 12 14.25 5.33 0.99
CA HIS A 12 13.48 5.78 -0.16
C HIS A 12 13.88 7.20 -0.56
N PRO A 13 14.01 7.53 -1.85
CA PRO A 13 14.19 8.92 -2.27
C PRO A 13 12.96 9.75 -1.90
N GLY A 14 13.16 10.97 -1.40
CA GLY A 14 12.09 11.86 -0.94
C GLY A 14 12.30 13.32 -1.35
N ASN A 15 11.32 14.14 -1.09
CA ASN A 15 11.40 15.59 -1.20
C ASN A 15 12.10 16.22 0.01
N GLU A 16 12.15 15.50 1.11
CA GLU A 16 12.88 15.82 2.35
C GLU A 16 13.50 14.54 2.92
N THR A 17 14.44 14.73 3.87
CA THR A 17 14.97 13.62 4.68
C THR A 17 14.13 13.52 5.95
N TYR A 18 13.50 12.36 6.18
CA TYR A 18 12.67 12.08 7.36
C TYR A 18 12.75 10.63 7.79
N ARG A 19 12.45 10.40 9.05
CA ARG A 19 12.37 9.07 9.67
C ARG A 19 11.30 8.20 8.99
N THR A 20 11.21 6.96 9.38
CA THR A 20 10.12 6.06 8.95
C THR A 20 8.75 6.66 9.26
N ILE A 21 7.95 6.89 8.24
CA ILE A 21 6.58 7.39 8.35
C ILE A 21 5.58 6.25 8.58
N ASN A 22 4.40 6.58 9.11
CA ASN A 22 3.30 5.63 9.15
C ASN A 22 2.86 5.25 7.73
N THR A 23 2.53 3.98 7.52
CA THR A 23 1.97 3.49 6.26
C THR A 23 0.67 2.75 6.50
N LEU A 24 -0.16 2.65 5.47
CA LEU A 24 -1.42 1.92 5.53
C LEU A 24 -1.24 0.48 5.04
N ALA A 25 -1.95 -0.44 5.68
CA ALA A 25 -2.19 -1.75 5.09
C ALA A 25 -3.03 -1.60 3.81
N VAL A 26 -2.77 -2.43 2.79
CA VAL A 26 -3.48 -2.39 1.51
C VAL A 26 -3.69 -3.78 0.92
N ASP A 27 -4.90 -4.01 0.39
CA ASP A 27 -5.21 -5.11 -0.52
C ASP A 27 -5.55 -4.56 -1.91
N VAL A 28 -5.12 -5.29 -2.93
CA VAL A 28 -5.48 -5.04 -4.32
C VAL A 28 -6.34 -6.20 -4.80
N LEU A 29 -7.58 -5.91 -5.17
CA LEU A 29 -8.65 -6.87 -5.37
C LEU A 29 -9.20 -6.77 -6.78
N ASP A 30 -9.39 -7.89 -7.43
CA ASP A 30 -10.18 -7.98 -8.65
C ASP A 30 -11.57 -8.50 -8.31
N ILE A 31 -12.58 -7.88 -8.92
CA ILE A 31 -13.98 -8.26 -8.88
C ILE A 31 -14.44 -8.49 -10.30
N LYS A 32 -14.95 -9.69 -10.58
CA LYS A 32 -15.48 -10.07 -11.88
C LYS A 32 -16.90 -10.57 -11.70
N PHE A 33 -17.78 -10.16 -12.59
CA PHE A 33 -19.13 -10.72 -12.69
C PHE A 33 -19.29 -11.45 -14.01
N TYR A 34 -19.97 -12.57 -13.94
CA TYR A 34 -20.27 -13.44 -15.08
C TYR A 34 -21.78 -13.56 -15.22
N GLY A 35 -22.27 -13.17 -16.36
CA GLY A 35 -23.68 -13.21 -16.71
C GLY A 35 -23.96 -14.09 -17.93
N ARG A 36 -24.97 -13.70 -18.69
CA ARG A 36 -25.35 -14.35 -19.96
C ARG A 36 -25.75 -13.30 -20.97
N SER A 37 -25.07 -13.30 -22.11
CA SER A 37 -25.30 -12.35 -23.20
C SER A 37 -26.60 -12.60 -23.92
N ALA A 38 -27.23 -11.52 -24.40
CA ALA A 38 -28.34 -11.56 -25.34
C ALA A 38 -28.43 -10.24 -26.10
N HIS A 39 -29.23 -10.22 -27.18
CA HIS A 39 -29.56 -8.98 -27.86
C HIS A 39 -30.53 -8.16 -27.01
N ALA A 40 -30.13 -6.90 -26.70
CA ALA A 40 -30.79 -6.08 -25.67
C ALA A 40 -32.27 -5.76 -25.98
N SER A 41 -32.73 -5.82 -27.23
CA SER A 41 -34.09 -5.52 -27.61
C SER A 41 -34.92 -6.76 -28.01
N GLU A 42 -34.31 -7.96 -28.14
CA GLU A 42 -35.02 -9.16 -28.60
C GLU A 42 -35.20 -10.21 -27.52
N ASN A 43 -34.13 -10.53 -26.78
CA ASN A 43 -34.09 -11.62 -25.80
C ASN A 43 -33.52 -11.17 -24.44
N ALA A 44 -33.84 -9.96 -24.03
CA ALA A 44 -33.29 -9.40 -22.77
C ALA A 44 -33.75 -10.16 -21.53
N ASP A 45 -34.90 -10.75 -21.55
CA ASP A 45 -35.50 -11.56 -20.48
C ASP A 45 -34.75 -12.89 -20.23
N GLU A 46 -34.00 -13.38 -21.20
CA GLU A 46 -33.17 -14.57 -21.08
C GLU A 46 -31.74 -14.24 -20.60
N ALA A 47 -31.38 -12.98 -20.57
CA ALA A 47 -30.03 -12.52 -20.22
C ALA A 47 -29.78 -12.41 -18.71
N LEU A 48 -28.50 -12.40 -18.33
CA LEU A 48 -28.02 -11.98 -17.02
C LEU A 48 -26.99 -10.90 -17.24
N ASN A 49 -27.31 -9.66 -16.85
CA ASN A 49 -26.49 -8.50 -17.17
C ASN A 49 -25.36 -8.33 -16.15
N ALA A 50 -24.15 -8.72 -16.51
CA ALA A 50 -22.95 -8.52 -15.67
C ALA A 50 -22.64 -7.04 -15.40
N LEU A 51 -23.05 -6.11 -16.29
CA LEU A 51 -22.87 -4.67 -16.06
C LEU A 51 -23.82 -4.14 -14.97
N ASP A 52 -25.04 -4.66 -14.89
CA ASP A 52 -25.97 -4.29 -13.80
C ASP A 52 -25.41 -4.76 -12.45
N ALA A 53 -24.78 -5.95 -12.39
CA ALA A 53 -24.08 -6.42 -11.20
C ALA A 53 -22.91 -5.46 -10.83
N MET A 54 -22.12 -5.02 -11.81
CA MET A 54 -21.03 -4.10 -11.59
C MET A 54 -21.51 -2.72 -11.10
N ILE A 55 -22.58 -2.18 -11.70
CA ILE A 55 -23.19 -0.92 -11.27
C ILE A 55 -23.73 -1.02 -9.84
N SER A 56 -24.44 -2.13 -9.53
CA SER A 56 -24.93 -2.40 -8.18
C SER A 56 -23.80 -2.48 -7.16
N TYR A 57 -22.71 -3.14 -7.52
CA TYR A 57 -21.50 -3.22 -6.69
C TYR A 57 -20.90 -1.81 -6.41
N PHE A 58 -20.74 -0.97 -7.45
CA PHE A 58 -20.24 0.41 -7.27
C PHE A 58 -21.16 1.25 -6.40
N ASN A 59 -22.48 1.10 -6.53
CA ASN A 59 -23.45 1.77 -5.67
C ASN A 59 -23.32 1.30 -4.21
N GLY A 60 -23.17 0.01 -3.97
CA GLY A 60 -22.91 -0.53 -2.64
C GLY A 60 -21.61 -0.03 -2.02
N ILE A 61 -20.54 0.08 -2.81
CA ILE A 61 -19.27 0.70 -2.36
C ILE A 61 -19.47 2.18 -2.03
N ALA A 62 -20.26 2.93 -2.81
CA ALA A 62 -20.55 4.33 -2.53
C ALA A 62 -21.29 4.49 -1.19
N GLN A 63 -22.24 3.60 -0.89
CA GLN A 63 -22.95 3.57 0.40
C GLN A 63 -22.02 3.18 1.55
N LEU A 64 -21.13 2.20 1.36
CA LEU A 64 -20.14 1.80 2.37
C LEU A 64 -19.23 2.94 2.78
N ARG A 65 -18.84 3.84 1.86
CA ARG A 65 -17.92 4.96 2.13
C ARG A 65 -18.39 5.89 3.24
N GLN A 66 -19.69 6.00 3.50
CA GLN A 66 -20.23 6.78 4.61
C GLN A 66 -19.91 6.12 5.97
N HIS A 67 -19.70 4.81 6.01
CA HIS A 67 -19.61 4.03 7.24
C HIS A 67 -18.21 3.48 7.53
N ILE A 68 -17.20 3.85 6.71
CA ILE A 68 -15.81 3.47 6.98
C ILE A 68 -15.16 4.43 7.96
N LYS A 69 -14.16 3.94 8.70
CA LYS A 69 -13.43 4.73 9.70
C LYS A 69 -12.51 5.76 9.04
N LYS A 70 -12.14 6.80 9.81
CA LYS A 70 -11.07 7.73 9.44
C LYS A 70 -9.76 6.92 9.17
N GLY A 71 -9.11 7.18 8.05
CA GLY A 71 -7.92 6.41 7.64
C GLY A 71 -8.22 5.24 6.69
N GLN A 72 -9.46 4.72 6.66
CA GLN A 72 -9.85 3.71 5.68
C GLN A 72 -10.15 4.32 4.31
N ARG A 73 -9.84 3.59 3.24
CA ARG A 73 -10.12 4.00 1.86
C ARG A 73 -10.58 2.80 1.03
N VAL A 74 -11.55 3.05 0.15
CA VAL A 74 -11.98 2.11 -0.90
C VAL A 74 -12.06 2.89 -2.21
N HIS A 75 -11.26 2.53 -3.18
CA HIS A 75 -11.25 3.16 -4.50
C HIS A 75 -10.94 2.12 -5.58
N GLY A 76 -11.47 2.32 -6.78
CA GLY A 76 -11.28 1.37 -7.86
C GLY A 76 -11.78 1.91 -9.19
N VAL A 77 -11.61 1.09 -10.22
CA VAL A 77 -11.95 1.41 -11.60
C VAL A 77 -12.54 0.18 -12.29
N ILE A 78 -13.47 0.40 -13.22
CA ILE A 78 -13.93 -0.64 -14.14
C ILE A 78 -12.87 -0.81 -15.23
N LEU A 79 -12.38 -2.04 -15.39
CA LEU A 79 -11.42 -2.44 -16.42
C LEU A 79 -12.12 -2.97 -17.68
N ASP A 80 -13.26 -3.67 -17.50
CA ASP A 80 -14.12 -4.12 -18.60
C ASP A 80 -15.58 -3.94 -18.17
N GLY A 81 -16.37 -3.23 -18.96
CA GLY A 81 -17.79 -2.93 -18.71
C GLY A 81 -18.70 -3.36 -19.86
N GLY A 82 -18.21 -4.17 -20.80
CA GLY A 82 -18.93 -4.57 -22.00
C GLY A 82 -18.45 -3.91 -23.28
N LYS A 83 -18.93 -4.37 -24.45
CA LYS A 83 -18.34 -4.04 -25.75
C LYS A 83 -19.28 -3.25 -26.67
N ALA A 84 -20.58 -3.48 -26.61
CA ALA A 84 -21.57 -2.89 -27.51
C ALA A 84 -22.88 -2.61 -26.79
N ALA A 85 -23.49 -1.46 -27.04
CA ALA A 85 -24.70 -1.01 -26.34
C ALA A 85 -25.96 -1.84 -26.64
N ASN A 86 -25.99 -2.56 -27.76
CA ASN A 86 -27.08 -3.43 -28.14
C ASN A 86 -26.91 -4.91 -27.70
N ILE A 87 -25.85 -5.20 -26.95
CA ILE A 87 -25.56 -6.54 -26.44
C ILE A 87 -25.47 -6.45 -24.91
N ILE A 88 -26.27 -7.24 -24.20
CA ILE A 88 -26.18 -7.35 -22.74
C ILE A 88 -24.85 -8.02 -22.39
N PRO A 89 -23.99 -7.37 -21.56
CA PRO A 89 -22.68 -7.90 -21.21
C PRO A 89 -22.79 -9.18 -20.36
N ASP A 90 -22.08 -10.21 -20.78
CA ASP A 90 -21.92 -11.47 -20.04
C ASP A 90 -20.69 -11.48 -19.11
N PHE A 91 -19.85 -10.45 -19.18
CA PHE A 91 -18.66 -10.31 -18.35
C PHE A 91 -18.38 -8.86 -18.03
N THR A 92 -18.00 -8.61 -16.77
CA THR A 92 -17.43 -7.33 -16.35
C THR A 92 -16.32 -7.55 -15.35
N HIS A 93 -15.36 -6.60 -15.31
CA HIS A 93 -14.18 -6.67 -14.45
C HIS A 93 -13.86 -5.29 -13.86
N ALA A 94 -13.65 -5.25 -12.56
CA ALA A 94 -13.15 -4.05 -11.86
C ALA A 94 -11.97 -4.40 -10.96
N ARG A 95 -11.12 -3.40 -10.69
CA ARG A 95 -10.02 -3.47 -9.74
C ARG A 95 -10.21 -2.45 -8.66
N PHE A 96 -10.04 -2.89 -7.41
CA PHE A 96 -10.18 -2.06 -6.23
C PHE A 96 -8.96 -2.15 -5.32
N TYR A 97 -8.71 -1.04 -4.64
CA TYR A 97 -7.78 -0.94 -3.53
C TYR A 97 -8.58 -0.68 -2.27
N THR A 98 -8.38 -1.49 -1.25
CA THR A 98 -8.84 -1.24 0.11
C THR A 98 -7.63 -0.89 0.98
N ARG A 99 -7.76 0.12 1.83
CA ARG A 99 -6.68 0.55 2.73
C ARG A 99 -7.23 0.78 4.13
N ALA A 100 -6.42 0.47 5.15
CA ALA A 100 -6.73 0.74 6.55
C ALA A 100 -5.45 0.99 7.35
N THR A 101 -5.61 1.50 8.57
CA THR A 101 -4.49 1.80 9.48
C THR A 101 -3.84 0.55 10.07
N SER A 102 -4.51 -0.61 9.99
CA SER A 102 -3.94 -1.89 10.39
C SER A 102 -4.49 -3.03 9.53
N ARG A 103 -3.72 -4.12 9.44
CA ARG A 103 -4.14 -5.36 8.76
C ARG A 103 -5.48 -5.87 9.30
N LYS A 104 -5.67 -5.87 10.61
CA LYS A 104 -6.91 -6.29 11.26
C LYS A 104 -8.12 -5.48 10.80
N GLU A 105 -7.98 -4.15 10.70
CA GLU A 105 -9.05 -3.29 10.20
C GLU A 105 -9.27 -3.46 8.70
N LEU A 106 -8.20 -3.71 7.96
CA LEU A 106 -8.28 -3.96 6.52
C LEU A 106 -9.01 -5.26 6.21
N ASP A 107 -8.77 -6.35 6.94
CA ASP A 107 -9.46 -7.63 6.77
C ASP A 107 -10.98 -7.46 6.92
N VAL A 108 -11.40 -6.69 7.93
CA VAL A 108 -12.83 -6.38 8.14
C VAL A 108 -13.39 -5.53 6.98
N LEU A 109 -12.62 -4.56 6.48
CA LEU A 109 -13.05 -3.72 5.36
C LEU A 109 -13.13 -4.53 4.06
N THR A 110 -12.13 -5.35 3.77
CA THR A 110 -12.08 -6.22 2.59
C THR A 110 -13.26 -7.20 2.58
N GLU A 111 -13.61 -7.78 3.75
CA GLU A 111 -14.78 -8.65 3.82
C GLU A 111 -16.09 -7.90 3.56
N LYS A 112 -16.27 -6.67 4.04
CA LYS A 112 -17.44 -5.85 3.69
C LYS A 112 -17.54 -5.60 2.18
N VAL A 113 -16.42 -5.34 1.53
CA VAL A 113 -16.33 -5.14 0.07
C VAL A 113 -16.70 -6.42 -0.68
N ASN A 114 -16.27 -7.60 -0.18
CA ASN A 114 -16.67 -8.91 -0.69
C ASN A 114 -18.17 -9.17 -0.54
N GLN A 115 -18.75 -8.84 0.61
CA GLN A 115 -20.20 -9.01 0.85
C GLN A 115 -21.05 -8.16 -0.09
N ILE A 116 -20.58 -6.94 -0.44
CA ILE A 116 -21.25 -6.10 -1.44
C ILE A 116 -21.21 -6.77 -2.83
N ALA A 117 -20.09 -7.35 -3.22
CA ALA A 117 -19.99 -8.08 -4.49
C ALA A 117 -20.94 -9.27 -4.52
N ARG A 118 -21.01 -10.04 -3.44
CA ARG A 118 -21.97 -11.14 -3.27
C ARG A 118 -23.41 -10.66 -3.37
N GLY A 119 -23.74 -9.53 -2.71
CA GLY A 119 -25.09 -8.94 -2.79
C GLY A 119 -25.45 -8.51 -4.20
N ALA A 120 -24.54 -7.91 -4.95
CA ALA A 120 -24.74 -7.51 -6.34
C ALA A 120 -24.97 -8.73 -7.25
N ALA A 121 -24.22 -9.82 -7.04
CA ALA A 121 -24.38 -11.07 -7.76
C ALA A 121 -25.75 -11.69 -7.51
N ILE A 122 -26.19 -11.77 -6.25
CA ILE A 122 -27.52 -12.29 -5.87
C ILE A 122 -28.63 -11.44 -6.50
N GLN A 123 -28.51 -10.11 -6.46
CA GLN A 123 -29.51 -9.19 -7.01
C GLN A 123 -29.74 -9.40 -8.52
N THR A 124 -28.69 -9.73 -9.27
CA THR A 124 -28.70 -9.79 -10.72
C THR A 124 -28.75 -11.22 -11.28
N GLY A 125 -28.59 -12.22 -10.40
CA GLY A 125 -28.49 -13.63 -10.80
C GLY A 125 -27.15 -13.99 -11.46
N CYS A 126 -26.16 -13.09 -11.45
CA CYS A 126 -24.84 -13.35 -12.00
C CYS A 126 -23.98 -14.18 -11.05
N ASP A 127 -23.01 -14.92 -11.59
CA ASP A 127 -21.88 -15.45 -10.83
C ASP A 127 -20.83 -14.37 -10.59
N PHE A 128 -19.96 -14.56 -9.59
CA PHE A 128 -18.88 -13.61 -9.35
C PHE A 128 -17.61 -14.29 -8.84
N GLU A 129 -16.48 -13.63 -9.12
CA GLU A 129 -15.18 -13.89 -8.51
C GLU A 129 -14.72 -12.65 -7.76
N PHE A 130 -14.18 -12.86 -6.57
CA PHE A 130 -13.58 -11.82 -5.75
C PHE A 130 -12.29 -12.36 -5.12
N GLY A 131 -11.19 -11.64 -5.29
CA GLY A 131 -9.95 -12.07 -4.69
C GLY A 131 -8.78 -11.11 -4.92
N PRO A 132 -7.71 -11.29 -4.13
CA PRO A 132 -6.49 -10.52 -4.28
C PRO A 132 -5.74 -10.92 -5.55
N ILE A 133 -5.13 -9.93 -6.22
CA ILE A 133 -4.25 -10.16 -7.38
C ILE A 133 -2.77 -10.19 -7.01
N GLN A 134 -2.46 -9.83 -5.78
CA GLN A 134 -1.11 -9.84 -5.19
C GLN A 134 -1.20 -10.07 -3.69
N ASN A 135 -0.07 -10.37 -3.07
CA ASN A 135 0.00 -10.45 -1.61
C ASN A 135 -0.40 -9.12 -0.97
N GLY A 136 -1.20 -9.19 0.10
CA GLY A 136 -1.55 -8.02 0.89
C GLY A 136 -0.33 -7.40 1.55
N VAL A 137 -0.35 -6.09 1.70
CA VAL A 137 0.70 -5.33 2.38
C VAL A 137 0.15 -4.88 3.74
N ASN A 138 0.91 -5.11 4.79
CA ASN A 138 0.58 -4.68 6.14
C ASN A 138 0.99 -3.22 6.40
N GLU A 139 0.41 -2.61 7.41
CA GLU A 139 0.90 -1.35 7.97
C GLU A 139 2.33 -1.52 8.50
N PHE A 140 3.05 -0.42 8.65
CA PHE A 140 4.40 -0.43 9.14
C PHE A 140 4.44 -0.37 10.67
N ILE A 141 5.16 -1.29 11.31
CA ILE A 141 5.49 -1.25 12.74
C ILE A 141 6.82 -0.51 12.87
N LYS A 142 6.80 0.70 13.44
CA LYS A 142 8.00 1.52 13.62
C LYS A 142 8.97 0.91 14.63
N ALA A 143 10.26 1.16 14.43
CA ALA A 143 11.34 0.80 15.32
C ALA A 143 12.07 2.09 15.75
N PRO A 144 11.56 2.82 16.77
CA PRO A 144 12.04 4.15 17.15
C PRO A 144 13.53 4.23 17.39
N LYS A 145 14.13 3.31 18.14
CA LYS A 145 15.58 3.30 18.40
C LYS A 145 16.41 3.08 17.13
N LEU A 146 15.88 2.33 16.17
CA LEU A 146 16.55 2.15 14.88
C LEU A 146 16.41 3.41 14.01
N ASP A 147 15.28 4.13 14.09
CA ASP A 147 15.10 5.46 13.47
C ASP A 147 15.99 6.53 14.14
N ASP A 148 16.21 6.49 15.46
CA ASP A 148 17.17 7.36 16.16
C ASP A 148 18.60 7.17 15.63
N LEU A 149 18.97 5.92 15.36
CA LEU A 149 20.27 5.61 14.77
C LEU A 149 20.40 6.13 13.33
N PHE A 150 19.33 6.05 12.55
CA PHE A 150 19.27 6.67 11.21
C PHE A 150 19.47 8.19 11.31
N GLU A 151 18.72 8.87 12.16
CA GLU A 151 18.82 10.33 12.34
C GLU A 151 20.22 10.77 12.77
N LYS A 152 20.85 10.04 13.71
CA LYS A 152 22.25 10.28 14.13
C LYS A 152 23.17 10.35 12.92
N TYR A 153 23.20 9.30 12.10
CA TYR A 153 24.12 9.25 10.97
C TYR A 153 23.71 10.13 9.80
N ALA A 154 22.42 10.35 9.58
CA ALA A 154 21.93 11.31 8.59
C ALA A 154 22.42 12.73 8.93
N THR A 155 22.28 13.15 10.18
CA THR A 155 22.71 14.44 10.67
C THR A 155 24.25 14.60 10.61
N GLU A 156 25.00 13.56 11.00
CA GLU A 156 26.47 13.56 10.89
C GLU A 156 26.96 13.71 9.44
N LEU A 157 26.19 13.22 8.47
CA LEU A 157 26.47 13.34 7.04
C LEU A 157 25.84 14.59 6.38
N GLY A 158 25.28 15.51 7.19
CA GLY A 158 24.81 16.82 6.76
C GLY A 158 23.37 16.86 6.26
N GLU A 159 22.57 15.84 6.54
CA GLU A 159 21.13 15.87 6.28
C GLU A 159 20.39 16.61 7.41
N GLU A 160 19.38 17.41 7.05
CA GLU A 160 18.38 17.95 7.98
C GLU A 160 17.23 16.96 8.05
N VAL A 161 17.11 16.22 9.17
CA VAL A 161 16.05 15.23 9.37
C VAL A 161 14.81 15.92 9.92
N ILE A 162 13.69 15.73 9.24
CA ILE A 162 12.39 16.26 9.65
C ILE A 162 11.63 15.14 10.35
N ASP A 163 10.98 15.47 11.45
CA ASP A 163 10.03 14.60 12.14
C ASP A 163 8.64 14.82 11.52
N ASP A 164 8.26 13.95 10.59
CA ASP A 164 6.96 13.96 9.91
C ASP A 164 6.31 12.58 9.99
N ASP A 165 5.11 12.55 10.53
CA ASP A 165 4.34 11.32 10.72
C ASP A 165 3.34 11.04 9.58
N PHE A 166 3.28 11.91 8.57
CA PHE A 166 2.28 11.82 7.51
C PHE A 166 2.66 10.83 6.40
N GLY A 167 2.08 9.62 6.46
CA GLY A 167 2.14 8.66 5.37
C GLY A 167 0.77 8.02 5.10
N TYR A 168 0.24 8.23 3.91
CA TYR A 168 -0.94 7.53 3.41
C TYR A 168 -0.57 6.47 2.35
N GLY A 169 0.73 6.27 2.12
CA GLY A 169 1.27 5.25 1.24
C GLY A 169 1.22 3.87 1.86
N SER A 170 1.70 2.89 1.11
CA SER A 170 1.91 1.52 1.57
C SER A 170 3.23 1.03 1.01
N THR A 171 3.92 0.17 1.74
CA THR A 171 5.19 -0.42 1.34
C THR A 171 5.24 -1.87 1.81
N ASP A 172 5.78 -2.76 0.99
CA ASP A 172 5.96 -4.19 1.34
C ASP A 172 6.95 -4.40 2.49
N THR A 173 7.81 -3.41 2.78
CA THR A 173 8.60 -3.40 4.01
C THR A 173 7.74 -3.37 5.28
N GLY A 174 6.46 -2.96 5.19
CA GLY A 174 5.47 -3.15 6.24
C GLY A 174 5.38 -4.60 6.67
N ASN A 175 5.28 -5.56 5.74
CA ASN A 175 5.26 -6.99 6.06
C ASN A 175 6.54 -7.45 6.78
N VAL A 176 7.68 -6.89 6.43
CA VAL A 176 8.97 -7.18 7.07
C VAL A 176 9.00 -6.64 8.50
N SER A 177 8.43 -5.44 8.73
CA SER A 177 8.37 -4.81 10.05
C SER A 177 7.55 -5.62 11.07
N HIS A 178 6.61 -6.45 10.61
CA HIS A 178 5.90 -7.40 11.48
C HIS A 178 6.74 -8.59 11.93
N VAL A 179 7.91 -8.80 11.34
CA VAL A 179 8.79 -9.94 11.66
C VAL A 179 10.02 -9.50 12.44
N VAL A 180 10.68 -8.42 12.01
CA VAL A 180 11.93 -7.92 12.58
C VAL A 180 11.91 -6.40 12.67
N PRO A 181 12.69 -5.78 13.57
CA PRO A 181 12.88 -4.33 13.60
C PRO A 181 13.25 -3.81 12.21
N THR A 182 12.49 -2.88 11.69
CA THR A 182 12.66 -2.40 10.31
C THR A 182 12.49 -0.89 10.27
N ILE A 183 13.27 -0.21 9.43
CA ILE A 183 13.07 1.20 9.09
C ILE A 183 12.95 1.40 7.58
N HIS A 184 12.20 2.42 7.20
CA HIS A 184 12.04 2.87 5.82
C HIS A 184 12.03 4.40 5.76
N PRO A 185 13.14 5.05 6.16
CA PRO A 185 13.27 6.48 6.10
C PRO A 185 13.39 6.98 4.66
N HIS A 186 13.25 8.28 4.49
CA HIS A 186 13.43 8.95 3.21
C HIS A 186 14.66 9.83 3.22
N ILE A 187 15.29 9.99 2.03
CA ILE A 187 16.42 10.90 1.83
C ILE A 187 16.10 11.91 0.74
N LYS A 188 16.41 13.17 0.97
CA LYS A 188 16.15 14.29 0.09
C LYS A 188 16.94 14.20 -1.21
N ILE A 189 16.22 14.19 -2.35
CA ILE A 189 16.81 14.15 -3.70
C ILE A 189 16.62 15.45 -4.48
N GLY A 190 15.98 16.47 -3.91
CA GLY A 190 15.70 17.72 -4.62
C GLY A 190 14.87 18.71 -3.82
N SER A 191 14.04 19.49 -4.52
CA SER A 191 13.19 20.53 -3.91
C SER A 191 12.11 19.93 -3.00
N ARG A 192 11.73 20.67 -1.93
CA ARG A 192 10.57 20.38 -1.05
C ARG A 192 9.24 20.18 -1.81
N ASN A 193 9.11 20.79 -2.97
CA ASN A 193 7.90 20.73 -3.80
C ASN A 193 7.87 19.53 -4.75
N LEU A 194 8.81 18.59 -4.63
CA LEU A 194 8.78 17.36 -5.42
C LEU A 194 7.60 16.47 -4.99
N VAL A 195 6.80 16.07 -5.96
CA VAL A 195 5.68 15.15 -5.75
C VAL A 195 6.05 13.79 -6.33
N GLY A 196 5.94 12.74 -5.53
CA GLY A 196 6.18 11.36 -5.96
C GLY A 196 5.36 10.97 -7.20
N HIS A 197 5.84 10.00 -7.97
CA HIS A 197 5.20 9.49 -9.20
C HIS A 197 5.02 10.52 -10.32
N THR A 198 5.82 11.60 -10.34
CA THR A 198 5.81 12.62 -11.41
C THR A 198 7.08 12.56 -12.27
N HIS A 199 7.04 13.18 -13.46
CA HIS A 199 8.23 13.33 -14.29
C HIS A 199 9.35 14.09 -13.58
N ARG A 200 9.01 15.16 -12.81
CA ARG A 200 9.97 15.94 -12.04
C ARG A 200 10.67 15.10 -10.97
N PHE A 201 9.94 14.20 -10.30
CA PHE A 201 10.54 13.29 -9.32
C PHE A 201 11.53 12.33 -10.00
N ARG A 202 11.18 11.76 -11.14
CA ARG A 202 12.08 10.90 -11.93
C ARG A 202 13.35 11.64 -12.35
N GLU A 203 13.22 12.89 -12.83
CA GLU A 203 14.34 13.73 -13.22
C GLU A 203 15.25 14.07 -12.03
N ALA A 204 14.68 14.38 -10.86
CA ALA A 204 15.41 14.62 -9.63
C ALA A 204 16.17 13.35 -9.16
N ALA A 205 15.56 12.18 -9.25
CA ALA A 205 16.20 10.92 -8.89
C ALA A 205 17.41 10.58 -9.79
N ALA A 206 17.40 11.02 -11.05
CA ALA A 206 18.49 10.84 -12.01
C ALA A 206 19.43 12.07 -12.12
N SER A 207 19.36 13.00 -11.17
CA SER A 207 20.20 14.21 -11.13
C SER A 207 21.47 14.00 -10.28
N LEU A 208 22.43 14.91 -10.40
CA LEU A 208 23.61 14.92 -9.54
C LEU A 208 23.23 14.95 -8.04
N GLN A 209 22.17 15.68 -7.66
CA GLN A 209 21.67 15.69 -6.28
C GLN A 209 21.10 14.33 -5.87
N GLY A 210 20.39 13.64 -6.78
CA GLY A 210 19.93 12.26 -6.59
C GLY A 210 21.08 11.29 -6.38
N ASP A 211 22.14 11.36 -7.20
CA ASP A 211 23.34 10.54 -7.06
C ASP A 211 24.05 10.79 -5.72
N GLN A 212 24.18 12.05 -5.31
CA GLN A 212 24.75 12.41 -4.00
C GLN A 212 23.90 11.86 -2.84
N ALA A 213 22.58 11.95 -2.94
CA ALA A 213 21.66 11.39 -1.95
C ALA A 213 21.76 9.85 -1.87
N LEU A 214 21.88 9.17 -3.01
CA LEU A 214 22.12 7.72 -3.06
C LEU A 214 23.39 7.34 -2.29
N ILE A 215 24.50 8.04 -2.54
CA ILE A 215 25.77 7.76 -1.86
C ILE A 215 25.69 8.07 -0.35
N ARG A 216 25.02 9.17 0.05
CA ARG A 216 24.81 9.46 1.47
C ARG A 216 23.94 8.40 2.13
N GLY A 217 22.83 8.01 1.50
CA GLY A 217 21.97 6.94 2.00
C GLY A 217 22.70 5.61 2.19
N ALA A 218 23.52 5.22 1.21
CA ALA A 218 24.36 4.03 1.33
C ALA A 218 25.36 4.11 2.51
N LYS A 219 25.98 5.28 2.73
CA LYS A 219 26.88 5.51 3.88
C LYS A 219 26.13 5.44 5.21
N ILE A 220 24.95 6.04 5.30
CA ILE A 220 24.10 5.97 6.51
C ILE A 220 23.82 4.50 6.85
N LEU A 221 23.32 3.72 5.89
CA LEU A 221 23.01 2.30 6.12
C LEU A 221 24.25 1.48 6.52
N ALA A 222 25.39 1.77 5.92
CA ALA A 222 26.65 1.09 6.25
C ALA A 222 27.12 1.42 7.69
N LEU A 223 27.05 2.68 8.10
CA LEU A 223 27.42 3.12 9.46
C LEU A 223 26.47 2.53 10.51
N MET A 224 25.17 2.56 10.24
CA MET A 224 24.17 1.90 11.11
C MET A 224 24.46 0.41 11.26
N GLY A 225 24.69 -0.29 10.13
CA GLY A 225 25.01 -1.72 10.15
C GLY A 225 26.27 -2.03 10.95
N LEU A 226 27.33 -1.20 10.80
CA LEU A 226 28.57 -1.35 11.54
C LEU A 226 28.37 -1.13 13.04
N GLU A 227 27.68 -0.06 13.44
CA GLU A 227 27.37 0.17 14.86
C GLU A 227 26.58 -0.97 15.48
N LEU A 228 25.58 -1.50 14.79
CA LEU A 228 24.78 -2.62 15.30
C LEU A 228 25.54 -3.94 15.40
N ILE A 229 26.58 -4.12 14.59
CA ILE A 229 27.50 -5.28 14.68
C ILE A 229 28.42 -5.14 15.90
N GLU A 230 28.95 -3.93 16.15
CA GLU A 230 29.93 -3.64 17.20
C GLU A 230 29.26 -3.41 18.57
N ASN A 231 28.03 -2.89 18.60
CA ASN A 231 27.27 -2.54 19.80
C ASN A 231 26.10 -3.51 20.02
N LYS A 232 26.44 -4.73 20.47
CA LYS A 232 25.41 -5.76 20.75
C LYS A 232 24.35 -5.29 21.76
N PRO A 233 24.66 -4.55 22.86
CA PRO A 233 23.61 -4.05 23.77
C PRO A 233 22.55 -3.20 23.06
N LEU A 234 22.95 -2.29 22.16
CA LEU A 234 22.01 -1.47 21.39
C LEU A 234 21.13 -2.33 20.49
N LEU A 235 21.71 -3.33 19.82
CA LEU A 235 20.94 -4.27 19.00
C LEU A 235 19.92 -5.05 19.83
N ASP A 236 20.29 -5.53 20.98
CA ASP A 236 19.41 -6.27 21.90
C ASP A 236 18.25 -5.35 22.38
N GLU A 237 18.52 -4.09 22.68
CA GLU A 237 17.50 -3.08 23.03
C GLU A 237 16.52 -2.80 21.90
N ILE A 238 16.99 -2.73 20.64
CA ILE A 238 16.14 -2.53 19.45
C ILE A 238 15.20 -3.74 19.25
N ILE A 239 15.71 -4.95 19.45
CA ILE A 239 14.92 -6.18 19.32
C ILE A 239 13.86 -6.25 20.42
N GLU A 240 14.23 -5.90 21.65
CA GLU A 240 13.31 -5.87 22.79
C GLU A 240 12.21 -4.84 22.59
N GLU A 241 12.55 -3.60 22.18
CA GLU A 241 11.58 -2.55 21.84
C GLU A 241 10.57 -3.02 20.78
N HIS A 242 11.05 -3.62 19.70
CA HIS A 242 10.18 -4.13 18.64
C HIS A 242 9.23 -5.24 19.14
N THR A 243 9.71 -6.10 20.03
CA THR A 243 8.89 -7.18 20.62
C THR A 243 7.76 -6.63 21.49
N HIS A 244 7.96 -5.49 22.15
CA HIS A 244 6.95 -4.86 23.00
C HIS A 244 5.93 -4.03 22.20
N ILE A 245 6.31 -3.47 21.04
CA ILE A 245 5.42 -2.67 20.18
C ILE A 245 4.50 -3.57 19.35
N LYS A 246 4.95 -4.76 18.97
CA LYS A 246 4.23 -5.73 18.16
C LYS A 246 3.10 -6.43 18.96
#